data_348e6b47372e3a30ec6ed1a50bb37753
#
_entry.id   348e6b47372e3a30ec6ed1a50bb37753
#
_cell.length_a   1.000
_cell.length_b   1.000
_cell.length_c   1.000
_cell.angle_alpha   90.00
_cell.angle_beta   90.00
_cell.angle_gamma   90.00
#
_symmetry.space_group_name_H-M   'P 1'
#
loop_
_entity.id
_entity.type
_entity.pdbx_description
1 polymer ?
#
loop_
_entity_poly.entity_id
_entity_poly.type
_entity_poly.pdbx_seq_one_letter_code
_entity_poly.pdbx_strand_id
1 'polypeptide(L)'
;MLSFPAFSQQLPEIPLRFSIVKKSVHGSWEHAAMLQLFGKNATKFQLHPVSSSGVFRTYGICFHGITMHNAFLIAIEKNQESTEILAPDFSRINFPLPAFTSAGTRMVYDGESWLPLLMETETSLSPPAAHRIFLDENGRLKFREDWLLRFSDSSVKARVFRPDPVSRLQIPYGGLLRDRGDSSSSLLRQAMDSVNIRIAFSDDSFRLRSPYLQFGEYSPPARPLSVSSDASAFVFDRNEPGFEEVNAFWHLSRFREFLDSLGLDSLARFTLQVDAHGLDGADQSAYSPLQEFMAFGDGNVDDAEDAAVILHEYGHVLAHAAFPFGNSGQERRALEEGICDYIAGSYLRANSSYLPDRLFRWDGNNEFWAGRSLVSSRNYPGDLTGSLYADGEIFCSALSAMEAATGRQALHHILFTAMYGLGPNLTMPAAARQMLLADSALYQGQHGSVIRSRFLQRGIDPDLVVVSASPAYQQDFSLFYGENGRPFLRNNSGRSSLIELMDVQGRSRARFSAESGVQEVPVKGLPAGLYFLKTEQQTLRLLVQNPR
;
A
#
# COMPACT_ATOMS: atom_id res chain seq x y z
N MET A 1 7.79 -46.18 6.78
CA MET A 1 8.68 -45.48 5.82
C MET A 1 8.10 -45.71 4.41
N LEU A 2 7.30 -44.80 3.92
CA LEU A 2 6.86 -44.77 2.54
C LEU A 2 7.66 -43.67 1.86
N SER A 3 8.58 -44.09 0.98
CA SER A 3 9.38 -43.22 0.13
C SER A 3 8.49 -42.66 -0.93
N PHE A 4 8.21 -41.33 -0.89
CA PHE A 4 7.62 -40.62 -1.98
C PHE A 4 8.68 -40.35 -3.06
N PRO A 5 8.39 -40.61 -4.34
CA PRO A 5 9.31 -40.25 -5.40
C PRO A 5 9.40 -38.72 -5.47
N ALA A 6 10.61 -38.21 -5.61
CA ALA A 6 10.86 -36.78 -5.88
C ALA A 6 10.32 -36.43 -7.27
N PHE A 7 9.12 -35.87 -7.33
CA PHE A 7 8.61 -35.23 -8.54
C PHE A 7 9.17 -33.80 -8.60
N SER A 8 10.25 -33.61 -9.33
CA SER A 8 10.79 -32.31 -9.71
C SER A 8 10.09 -31.75 -10.95
N GLN A 9 8.77 -31.82 -11.03
CA GLN A 9 8.03 -31.00 -12.00
C GLN A 9 7.64 -29.71 -11.28
N GLN A 10 8.25 -28.58 -11.70
CA GLN A 10 7.76 -27.26 -11.33
C GLN A 10 6.28 -27.18 -11.73
N LEU A 11 5.40 -27.09 -10.74
CA LEU A 11 4.00 -26.82 -10.98
C LEU A 11 3.89 -25.38 -11.45
N PRO A 12 3.06 -25.11 -12.47
CA PRO A 12 2.87 -23.74 -12.94
C PRO A 12 2.36 -22.85 -11.81
N GLU A 13 3.01 -21.69 -11.63
CA GLU A 13 2.49 -20.62 -10.77
C GLU A 13 1.22 -20.06 -11.41
N ILE A 14 0.28 -19.61 -10.59
CA ILE A 14 -0.93 -18.93 -11.10
C ILE A 14 -0.48 -17.65 -11.79
N PRO A 15 -0.85 -17.41 -13.06
CA PRO A 15 -0.53 -16.16 -13.72
C PRO A 15 -1.13 -14.98 -12.95
N LEU A 16 -0.29 -14.06 -12.48
CA LEU A 16 -0.71 -12.91 -11.66
C LEU A 16 -1.33 -11.77 -12.48
N ARG A 17 -1.37 -11.86 -13.82
CA ARG A 17 -1.74 -10.74 -14.69
C ARG A 17 -2.85 -11.05 -15.65
N PHE A 18 -3.92 -10.27 -15.52
CA PHE A 18 -4.93 -10.09 -16.54
C PHE A 18 -4.64 -8.78 -17.29
N SER A 19 -4.96 -8.74 -18.58
CA SER A 19 -5.13 -7.45 -19.25
C SER A 19 -6.31 -6.71 -18.61
N ILE A 20 -6.10 -5.46 -18.21
CA ILE A 20 -7.16 -4.62 -17.64
C ILE A 20 -7.81 -3.82 -18.75
N VAL A 21 -9.13 -3.87 -18.84
CA VAL A 21 -9.91 -3.03 -19.74
C VAL A 21 -10.57 -1.89 -18.97
N LYS A 22 -10.59 -0.71 -19.59
CA LYS A 22 -11.28 0.47 -19.10
C LYS A 22 -12.48 0.73 -20.02
N LYS A 23 -13.68 0.83 -19.44
CA LYS A 23 -14.92 1.09 -20.17
C LYS A 23 -15.75 2.13 -19.44
N SER A 24 -16.52 2.92 -20.21
CA SER A 24 -17.53 3.83 -19.66
C SER A 24 -18.92 3.27 -19.87
N VAL A 25 -19.73 3.32 -18.84
CA VAL A 25 -21.13 2.84 -18.86
C VAL A 25 -22.08 3.97 -18.41
N HIS A 26 -23.29 3.95 -18.94
CA HIS A 26 -24.31 4.93 -18.66
C HIS A 26 -25.54 4.26 -18.02
N GLY A 27 -26.23 4.99 -17.15
CA GLY A 27 -27.43 4.51 -16.47
C GLY A 27 -27.14 3.57 -15.31
N SER A 28 -27.96 2.50 -15.14
CA SER A 28 -27.72 1.45 -14.13
C SER A 28 -26.44 0.70 -14.47
N TRP A 29 -25.34 1.17 -13.95
CA TRP A 29 -24.00 0.82 -14.38
C TRP A 29 -23.65 -0.66 -14.14
N GLU A 30 -24.19 -1.29 -13.09
CA GLU A 30 -23.90 -2.70 -12.77
C GLU A 30 -24.35 -3.62 -13.89
N HIS A 31 -25.58 -3.47 -14.35
CA HIS A 31 -26.10 -4.26 -15.47
C HIS A 31 -25.40 -3.94 -16.79
N ALA A 32 -25.16 -2.67 -17.08
CA ALA A 32 -24.44 -2.24 -18.27
C ALA A 32 -22.99 -2.72 -18.26
N ALA A 33 -22.32 -2.70 -17.12
CA ALA A 33 -20.97 -3.24 -16.95
C ALA A 33 -20.92 -4.74 -17.22
N MET A 34 -21.87 -5.49 -16.66
CA MET A 34 -21.96 -6.94 -16.86
C MET A 34 -22.17 -7.28 -18.34
N LEU A 35 -23.02 -6.56 -19.04
CA LEU A 35 -23.23 -6.75 -20.49
C LEU A 35 -21.99 -6.40 -21.32
N GLN A 36 -21.30 -5.33 -20.97
CA GLN A 36 -20.10 -4.89 -21.68
C GLN A 36 -18.89 -5.81 -21.46
N LEU A 37 -18.73 -6.37 -20.26
CA LEU A 37 -17.62 -7.26 -19.90
C LEU A 37 -17.86 -8.70 -20.38
N PHE A 38 -19.07 -9.20 -20.21
CA PHE A 38 -19.38 -10.62 -20.37
C PHE A 38 -20.36 -10.92 -21.52
N GLY A 39 -20.91 -9.90 -22.18
CA GLY A 39 -21.82 -10.04 -23.32
C GLY A 39 -23.00 -10.97 -23.01
N LYS A 40 -23.24 -11.97 -23.87
CA LYS A 40 -24.31 -12.95 -23.68
C LYS A 40 -24.19 -13.83 -22.42
N ASN A 41 -23.03 -13.85 -21.79
CA ASN A 41 -22.78 -14.59 -20.55
C ASN A 41 -23.05 -13.74 -19.28
N ALA A 42 -23.46 -12.48 -19.39
CA ALA A 42 -23.66 -11.57 -18.27
C ALA A 42 -24.49 -12.15 -17.12
N THR A 43 -25.53 -12.91 -17.42
CA THR A 43 -26.41 -13.53 -16.42
C THR A 43 -25.75 -14.64 -15.58
N LYS A 44 -24.59 -15.12 -16.01
CA LYS A 44 -23.81 -16.16 -15.29
C LYS A 44 -22.86 -15.58 -14.26
N PHE A 45 -22.65 -14.25 -14.27
CA PHE A 45 -21.76 -13.56 -13.39
C PHE A 45 -22.51 -12.78 -12.32
N GLN A 46 -21.88 -12.62 -11.19
CA GLN A 46 -22.38 -11.82 -10.06
C GLN A 46 -21.24 -10.95 -9.52
N LEU A 47 -21.58 -9.75 -9.08
CA LEU A 47 -20.67 -8.83 -8.42
C LEU A 47 -20.96 -8.85 -6.92
N HIS A 48 -19.93 -9.09 -6.12
CA HIS A 48 -20.03 -9.00 -4.67
C HIS A 48 -19.25 -7.76 -4.21
N PRO A 49 -19.89 -6.82 -3.48
CA PRO A 49 -19.19 -5.66 -2.95
C PRO A 49 -18.04 -6.09 -2.06
N VAL A 50 -16.84 -5.59 -2.33
CA VAL A 50 -15.63 -5.81 -1.52
C VAL A 50 -15.32 -4.57 -0.70
N SER A 51 -15.34 -3.41 -1.36
CA SER A 51 -15.11 -2.13 -0.70
C SER A 51 -15.78 -1.00 -1.47
N SER A 52 -16.09 0.09 -0.77
CA SER A 52 -16.55 1.33 -1.39
C SER A 52 -15.91 2.51 -0.68
N SER A 53 -15.54 3.53 -1.45
CA SER A 53 -14.85 4.70 -0.94
C SER A 53 -15.17 5.90 -1.85
N GLY A 54 -16.07 6.77 -1.43
CA GLY A 54 -16.53 7.90 -2.24
C GLY A 54 -17.08 7.45 -3.58
N VAL A 55 -16.43 7.92 -4.67
CA VAL A 55 -16.80 7.58 -6.05
C VAL A 55 -16.27 6.22 -6.53
N PHE A 56 -15.47 5.52 -5.71
CA PHE A 56 -14.90 4.22 -6.05
C PHE A 56 -15.66 3.09 -5.38
N ARG A 57 -15.97 2.05 -6.12
CA ARG A 57 -16.55 0.81 -5.61
C ARG A 57 -15.79 -0.37 -6.18
N THR A 58 -15.34 -1.28 -5.32
CA THR A 58 -14.65 -2.50 -5.71
C THR A 58 -15.56 -3.70 -5.49
N TYR A 59 -15.65 -4.54 -6.49
CA TYR A 59 -16.48 -5.75 -6.48
C TYR A 59 -15.62 -6.98 -6.80
N GLY A 60 -15.74 -8.01 -6.00
CA GLY A 60 -15.30 -9.35 -6.36
C GLY A 60 -16.22 -9.93 -7.43
N ILE A 61 -15.67 -10.64 -8.40
CA ILE A 61 -16.42 -11.25 -9.49
C ILE A 61 -16.67 -12.71 -9.16
N CYS A 62 -17.92 -13.17 -9.31
CA CYS A 62 -18.29 -14.56 -9.21
C CYS A 62 -18.89 -15.05 -10.54
N PHE A 63 -18.55 -16.29 -10.90
CA PHE A 63 -19.11 -17.00 -12.04
C PHE A 63 -19.90 -18.22 -11.54
N HIS A 64 -21.20 -18.30 -11.85
CA HIS A 64 -22.09 -19.33 -11.31
C HIS A 64 -22.01 -19.50 -9.77
N GLY A 65 -21.86 -18.40 -9.02
CA GLY A 65 -21.76 -18.42 -7.56
C GLY A 65 -20.38 -18.79 -7.01
N ILE A 66 -19.39 -19.06 -7.87
CA ILE A 66 -18.00 -19.36 -7.48
C ILE A 66 -17.16 -18.10 -7.61
N THR A 67 -16.46 -17.69 -6.54
CA THR A 67 -15.57 -16.53 -6.55
C THR A 67 -14.40 -16.74 -7.52
N MET A 68 -14.16 -15.76 -8.38
CA MET A 68 -12.98 -15.73 -9.25
C MET A 68 -11.77 -15.24 -8.44
N HIS A 69 -10.73 -16.05 -8.40
CA HIS A 69 -9.53 -15.74 -7.63
C HIS A 69 -8.78 -14.54 -8.23
N ASN A 70 -8.45 -13.55 -7.40
CA ASN A 70 -7.77 -12.30 -7.78
C ASN A 70 -8.44 -11.47 -8.90
N ALA A 71 -9.72 -11.69 -9.18
CA ALA A 71 -10.47 -10.93 -10.19
C ALA A 71 -11.42 -9.93 -9.54
N PHE A 72 -11.21 -8.65 -9.79
CA PHE A 72 -12.01 -7.55 -9.25
C PHE A 72 -12.51 -6.63 -10.35
N LEU A 73 -13.68 -6.05 -10.14
CA LEU A 73 -14.19 -4.92 -10.91
C LEU A 73 -14.12 -3.67 -10.04
N ILE A 74 -13.54 -2.61 -10.56
CA ILE A 74 -13.53 -1.30 -9.92
C ILE A 74 -14.43 -0.38 -10.72
N ALA A 75 -15.46 0.17 -10.06
CA ALA A 75 -16.35 1.16 -10.63
C ALA A 75 -16.00 2.54 -10.08
N ILE A 76 -15.87 3.51 -10.99
CA ILE A 76 -15.52 4.90 -10.67
C ILE A 76 -16.68 5.78 -11.18
N GLU A 77 -17.48 6.31 -10.26
CA GLU A 77 -18.57 7.22 -10.60
C GLU A 77 -17.99 8.57 -11.05
N LYS A 78 -18.19 8.94 -12.30
CA LYS A 78 -17.73 10.22 -12.86
C LYS A 78 -18.78 11.33 -12.64
N ASN A 79 -20.06 10.97 -12.78
CA ASN A 79 -21.23 11.81 -12.51
C ASN A 79 -22.47 10.92 -12.36
N GLN A 80 -23.66 11.52 -12.18
CA GLN A 80 -24.92 10.77 -12.01
C GLN A 80 -25.30 9.89 -13.22
N GLU A 81 -24.73 10.14 -14.38
CA GLU A 81 -25.11 9.47 -15.63
C GLU A 81 -24.00 8.55 -16.18
N SER A 82 -22.77 8.63 -15.68
CA SER A 82 -21.65 7.86 -16.22
C SER A 82 -20.74 7.29 -15.12
N THR A 83 -20.42 6.00 -15.26
CA THR A 83 -19.47 5.27 -14.43
C THR A 83 -18.37 4.68 -15.30
N GLU A 84 -17.14 4.89 -14.92
CA GLU A 84 -16.00 4.23 -15.53
C GLU A 84 -15.74 2.92 -14.81
N ILE A 85 -15.51 1.84 -15.53
CA ILE A 85 -15.19 0.51 -14.98
C ILE A 85 -13.82 0.06 -15.41
N LEU A 86 -13.08 -0.51 -14.45
CA LEU A 86 -11.82 -1.19 -14.66
C LEU A 86 -12.03 -2.65 -14.24
N ALA A 87 -11.74 -3.58 -15.12
CA ALA A 87 -11.92 -5.00 -14.87
C ALA A 87 -10.92 -5.83 -15.71
N PRO A 88 -10.67 -7.10 -15.35
CA PRO A 88 -9.94 -8.01 -16.23
C PRO A 88 -10.57 -8.08 -17.62
N ASP A 89 -9.75 -8.25 -18.65
CA ASP A 89 -10.23 -8.43 -20.01
C ASP A 89 -10.76 -9.85 -20.20
N PHE A 90 -12.08 -9.99 -20.22
CA PHE A 90 -12.77 -11.25 -20.42
C PHE A 90 -13.14 -11.54 -21.89
N SER A 91 -12.77 -10.67 -22.83
CA SER A 91 -13.22 -10.73 -24.23
C SER A 91 -12.74 -11.98 -24.98
N ARG A 92 -11.64 -12.57 -24.54
CA ARG A 92 -10.98 -13.72 -25.17
C ARG A 92 -10.99 -14.99 -24.32
N ILE A 93 -11.65 -14.96 -23.17
CA ILE A 93 -11.57 -16.03 -22.18
C ILE A 93 -12.77 -16.96 -22.33
N ASN A 94 -12.51 -18.26 -22.38
CA ASN A 94 -13.52 -19.28 -22.31
C ASN A 94 -13.87 -19.57 -20.84
N PHE A 95 -15.17 -19.57 -20.52
CA PHE A 95 -15.65 -19.89 -19.18
C PHE A 95 -16.34 -21.26 -19.22
N PRO A 96 -15.63 -22.32 -18.82
CA PRO A 96 -16.28 -23.63 -18.71
C PRO A 96 -17.34 -23.59 -17.59
N LEU A 97 -18.38 -24.40 -17.75
CA LEU A 97 -19.32 -24.64 -16.65
C LEU A 97 -18.57 -25.35 -15.52
N PRO A 98 -18.73 -24.91 -14.27
CA PRO A 98 -18.09 -25.56 -13.14
C PRO A 98 -18.57 -27.04 -13.08
N ALA A 99 -17.63 -27.96 -13.07
CA ALA A 99 -17.92 -29.39 -12.95
C ALA A 99 -18.33 -29.79 -11.53
N PHE A 100 -17.88 -29.00 -10.53
CA PHE A 100 -18.20 -29.19 -9.12
C PHE A 100 -18.25 -27.85 -8.39
N THR A 101 -19.01 -27.82 -7.31
CA THR A 101 -19.09 -26.68 -6.38
C THR A 101 -19.03 -27.20 -4.95
N SER A 102 -18.00 -26.82 -4.21
CA SER A 102 -17.89 -27.06 -2.77
C SER A 102 -17.49 -25.78 -2.05
N ALA A 103 -17.65 -25.74 -0.73
CA ALA A 103 -17.13 -24.66 0.06
C ALA A 103 -15.60 -24.58 -0.15
N GLY A 104 -15.11 -23.47 -0.66
CA GLY A 104 -13.69 -23.30 -1.01
C GLY A 104 -13.37 -23.37 -2.50
N THR A 105 -14.30 -23.81 -3.37
CA THR A 105 -14.07 -23.75 -4.83
C THR A 105 -13.84 -22.31 -5.28
N ARG A 106 -12.86 -22.12 -6.16
CA ARG A 106 -12.49 -20.83 -6.77
C ARG A 106 -12.36 -21.00 -8.27
N MET A 107 -12.74 -19.99 -9.03
CA MET A 107 -12.37 -19.91 -10.45
C MET A 107 -10.96 -19.33 -10.53
N VAL A 108 -10.03 -20.08 -11.09
CA VAL A 108 -8.61 -19.74 -11.20
C VAL A 108 -8.25 -19.62 -12.68
N TYR A 109 -7.55 -18.54 -13.05
CA TYR A 109 -7.06 -18.32 -14.41
C TYR A 109 -5.72 -19.04 -14.61
N ASP A 110 -5.61 -19.91 -15.62
CA ASP A 110 -4.41 -20.69 -15.92
C ASP A 110 -3.51 -20.07 -17.02
N GLY A 111 -3.86 -18.88 -17.50
CA GLY A 111 -3.20 -18.21 -18.62
C GLY A 111 -4.03 -18.24 -19.91
N GLU A 112 -4.96 -19.17 -20.06
CA GLU A 112 -5.81 -19.35 -21.24
C GLU A 112 -7.29 -19.37 -20.88
N SER A 113 -7.66 -19.98 -19.76
CA SER A 113 -9.05 -20.18 -19.35
C SER A 113 -9.23 -20.06 -17.84
N TRP A 114 -10.49 -19.92 -17.40
CA TRP A 114 -10.86 -19.95 -15.99
C TRP A 114 -11.31 -21.35 -15.59
N LEU A 115 -10.63 -21.97 -14.63
CA LEU A 115 -10.89 -23.32 -14.15
C LEU A 115 -11.51 -23.29 -12.76
N PRO A 116 -12.57 -24.10 -12.49
CA PRO A 116 -13.09 -24.29 -11.14
C PRO A 116 -12.16 -25.25 -10.38
N LEU A 117 -11.47 -24.76 -9.35
CA LEU A 117 -10.54 -25.53 -8.54
C LEU A 117 -10.90 -25.41 -7.05
N LEU A 118 -10.73 -26.49 -6.29
CA LEU A 118 -10.85 -26.46 -4.84
C LEU A 118 -9.59 -25.85 -4.25
N MET A 119 -9.73 -24.76 -3.50
CA MET A 119 -8.63 -24.10 -2.78
C MET A 119 -8.54 -24.65 -1.36
N GLU A 120 -7.41 -25.19 -1.01
CA GLU A 120 -7.07 -25.63 0.35
C GLU A 120 -5.80 -24.92 0.84
N THR A 121 -5.59 -24.91 2.14
CA THR A 121 -4.36 -24.38 2.75
C THR A 121 -3.59 -25.51 3.38
N GLU A 122 -2.40 -25.74 2.89
CA GLU A 122 -1.41 -26.64 3.47
C GLU A 122 -0.44 -25.87 4.35
N THR A 123 -0.20 -26.32 5.59
CA THR A 123 0.79 -25.71 6.48
C THR A 123 1.76 -26.75 7.01
N SER A 124 3.03 -26.39 7.11
CA SER A 124 4.08 -27.18 7.75
C SER A 124 4.82 -26.33 8.76
N LEU A 125 5.19 -26.92 9.91
CA LEU A 125 5.93 -26.25 10.96
C LEU A 125 7.45 -26.49 10.87
N SER A 126 7.89 -27.53 10.15
CA SER A 126 9.31 -27.86 10.05
C SER A 126 9.66 -28.51 8.70
N PRO A 127 10.23 -27.75 7.76
CA PRO A 127 10.41 -26.29 7.77
C PRO A 127 9.05 -25.56 7.67
N PRO A 128 8.94 -24.34 8.20
CA PRO A 128 7.69 -23.58 8.12
C PRO A 128 7.25 -23.39 6.68
N ALA A 129 6.01 -23.73 6.36
CA ALA A 129 5.45 -23.54 5.04
C ALA A 129 3.94 -23.33 5.15
N ALA A 130 3.40 -22.43 4.35
CA ALA A 130 1.98 -22.34 4.09
C ALA A 130 1.78 -22.17 2.59
N HIS A 131 0.97 -23.03 2.02
CA HIS A 131 0.64 -23.00 0.61
C HIS A 131 -0.87 -22.94 0.45
N ARG A 132 -1.36 -22.16 -0.50
CA ARG A 132 -2.66 -22.42 -1.07
C ARG A 132 -2.46 -23.43 -2.19
N ILE A 133 -3.16 -24.53 -2.12
CA ILE A 133 -3.18 -25.53 -3.15
C ILE A 133 -4.53 -25.49 -3.86
N PHE A 134 -4.52 -25.68 -5.15
CA PHE A 134 -5.71 -25.69 -6.00
C PHE A 134 -5.82 -27.04 -6.67
N LEU A 135 -6.87 -27.77 -6.32
CA LEU A 135 -7.10 -29.15 -6.71
C LEU A 135 -8.22 -29.21 -7.75
N ASP A 136 -8.08 -30.11 -8.73
CA ASP A 136 -9.17 -30.42 -9.66
C ASP A 136 -10.27 -31.29 -9.00
N GLU A 137 -11.31 -31.62 -9.73
CA GLU A 137 -12.44 -32.44 -9.28
C GLU A 137 -12.04 -33.84 -8.83
N ASN A 138 -10.87 -34.33 -9.22
CA ASN A 138 -10.33 -35.63 -8.84
C ASN A 138 -9.33 -35.53 -7.67
N GLY A 139 -9.19 -34.35 -7.04
CA GLY A 139 -8.24 -34.07 -5.97
C GLY A 139 -6.78 -33.99 -6.44
N ARG A 140 -6.53 -33.80 -7.75
CA ARG A 140 -5.18 -33.65 -8.28
C ARG A 140 -4.74 -32.20 -8.18
N LEU A 141 -3.53 -31.98 -7.69
CA LEU A 141 -2.93 -30.66 -7.58
C LEU A 141 -2.69 -30.06 -8.97
N LYS A 142 -3.26 -28.87 -9.21
CA LYS A 142 -3.12 -28.10 -10.45
C LYS A 142 -2.20 -26.90 -10.27
N PHE A 143 -2.39 -26.15 -9.18
CA PHE A 143 -1.60 -24.98 -8.85
C PHE A 143 -1.23 -24.98 -7.39
N ARG A 144 -0.12 -24.33 -7.09
CA ARG A 144 0.35 -24.08 -5.74
C ARG A 144 0.77 -22.62 -5.64
N GLU A 145 0.22 -21.93 -4.70
CA GLU A 145 0.58 -20.56 -4.35
C GLU A 145 1.29 -20.58 -2.99
N ASP A 146 2.55 -20.21 -2.98
CA ASP A 146 3.29 -20.14 -1.74
C ASP A 146 2.86 -18.93 -0.93
N TRP A 147 2.21 -19.18 0.20
CA TRP A 147 1.77 -18.14 1.13
C TRP A 147 2.86 -17.74 2.14
N LEU A 148 3.73 -18.68 2.45
CA LEU A 148 5.02 -18.42 3.06
C LEU A 148 6.07 -18.66 1.98
N LEU A 149 6.53 -17.58 1.38
CA LEU A 149 7.65 -17.62 0.46
C LEU A 149 8.85 -18.23 1.22
N ARG A 150 9.19 -19.48 0.88
CA ARG A 150 10.43 -20.09 1.35
C ARG A 150 11.55 -19.42 0.60
N PHE A 151 12.12 -18.42 1.22
CA PHE A 151 13.45 -17.99 0.82
C PHE A 151 14.45 -18.79 1.62
N SER A 152 15.31 -19.53 0.95
CA SER A 152 16.61 -19.76 1.53
C SER A 152 17.29 -18.39 1.50
N ASP A 153 17.13 -17.63 2.58
CA ASP A 153 17.76 -16.33 2.76
C ASP A 153 19.26 -16.51 2.69
N SER A 154 19.84 -16.07 1.59
CA SER A 154 21.28 -15.98 1.48
C SER A 154 21.70 -14.54 1.72
N SER A 155 22.61 -14.38 2.66
CA SER A 155 23.24 -13.09 2.92
C SER A 155 24.34 -12.86 1.91
N VAL A 156 24.19 -11.85 1.06
CA VAL A 156 25.19 -11.44 0.08
C VAL A 156 25.70 -10.04 0.39
N LYS A 157 26.94 -9.74 -0.01
CA LYS A 157 27.49 -8.39 0.11
C LYS A 157 26.97 -7.50 -1.02
N ALA A 158 26.74 -6.24 -0.69
CA ALA A 158 26.30 -5.20 -1.63
C ALA A 158 26.96 -3.86 -1.31
N ARG A 159 26.91 -2.92 -2.23
CA ARG A 159 27.24 -1.51 -2.00
C ARG A 159 26.01 -0.66 -2.21
N VAL A 160 25.82 0.33 -1.34
CA VAL A 160 24.66 1.24 -1.38
C VAL A 160 25.10 2.65 -0.98
N PHE A 161 24.35 3.65 -1.41
CA PHE A 161 24.37 4.97 -0.78
C PHE A 161 23.53 4.94 0.50
N ARG A 162 24.05 5.54 1.60
CA ARG A 162 23.35 5.49 2.88
C ARG A 162 23.35 6.86 3.58
N PRO A 163 22.24 7.61 3.54
CA PRO A 163 21.05 7.42 2.71
C PRO A 163 21.23 7.91 1.28
N ASP A 164 22.20 8.78 1.04
CA ASP A 164 22.59 9.40 -0.21
C ASP A 164 24.04 9.89 -0.12
N PRO A 165 24.74 10.19 -1.25
CA PRO A 165 26.13 10.60 -1.24
C PRO A 165 26.39 11.92 -0.51
N VAL A 166 25.47 12.88 -0.63
CA VAL A 166 25.56 14.21 0.00
C VAL A 166 25.51 14.09 1.52
N SER A 167 24.57 13.32 2.02
CA SER A 167 24.41 13.05 3.45
C SER A 167 25.56 12.24 4.03
N ARG A 168 26.06 11.25 3.26
CA ARG A 168 27.13 10.36 3.71
C ARG A 168 28.46 11.08 3.87
N LEU A 169 28.80 11.96 2.94
CA LEU A 169 30.04 12.73 2.99
C LEU A 169 29.93 14.07 3.72
N GLN A 170 28.70 14.53 3.96
CA GLN A 170 28.40 15.86 4.54
C GLN A 170 28.99 17.01 3.70
N ILE A 171 28.97 16.84 2.39
CA ILE A 171 29.46 17.81 1.39
C ILE A 171 28.26 18.17 0.50
N PRO A 172 28.05 19.45 0.15
CA PRO A 172 26.97 19.83 -0.77
C PRO A 172 27.20 19.24 -2.16
N TYR A 173 26.10 19.01 -2.87
CA TYR A 173 26.13 18.61 -4.26
C TYR A 173 27.00 19.58 -5.08
N GLY A 174 27.85 19.06 -5.95
CA GLY A 174 28.72 19.83 -6.83
C GLY A 174 30.14 19.28 -6.94
N GLY A 175 30.94 19.81 -7.85
CA GLY A 175 32.33 19.41 -8.05
C GLY A 175 32.52 17.95 -8.46
N LEU A 176 33.18 17.17 -7.60
CA LEU A 176 33.34 15.70 -7.77
C LEU A 176 32.15 14.91 -7.21
N LEU A 177 31.33 15.53 -6.34
CA LEU A 177 30.09 14.99 -5.81
C LEU A 177 28.92 15.54 -6.65
N ARG A 178 28.83 15.09 -7.89
CA ARG A 178 27.85 15.54 -8.85
C ARG A 178 27.50 14.39 -9.78
N ASP A 179 26.24 14.34 -10.17
CA ASP A 179 25.82 13.47 -11.26
C ASP A 179 26.50 13.92 -12.57
N ARG A 180 26.88 12.97 -13.38
CA ARG A 180 27.50 13.15 -14.71
C ARG A 180 27.06 12.02 -15.63
N GLY A 181 25.76 11.70 -15.65
CA GLY A 181 25.23 10.59 -16.43
C GLY A 181 25.86 9.27 -15.97
N ASP A 182 25.61 8.84 -14.75
CA ASP A 182 26.03 7.59 -14.10
C ASP A 182 27.56 7.39 -13.94
N SER A 183 28.35 8.40 -14.24
CA SER A 183 29.78 8.24 -14.06
C SER A 183 30.18 8.22 -12.60
N SER A 184 30.94 7.21 -12.20
CA SER A 184 31.46 7.07 -10.85
C SER A 184 32.72 7.92 -10.63
N SER A 185 32.70 8.79 -9.61
CA SER A 185 33.86 9.55 -9.15
C SER A 185 34.50 8.88 -7.92
N SER A 186 35.71 9.34 -7.54
CA SER A 186 36.37 8.88 -6.31
C SER A 186 35.55 9.22 -5.06
N LEU A 187 34.85 10.37 -5.03
CA LEU A 187 33.97 10.76 -3.93
C LEU A 187 32.69 9.92 -3.90
N LEU A 188 32.09 9.64 -5.04
CA LEU A 188 30.92 8.77 -5.11
C LEU A 188 31.24 7.35 -4.62
N ARG A 189 32.40 6.78 -5.01
CA ARG A 189 32.88 5.51 -4.46
C ARG A 189 33.11 5.56 -2.94
N GLN A 190 33.62 6.68 -2.44
CA GLN A 190 33.80 6.89 -0.99
C GLN A 190 32.46 7.01 -0.25
N ALA A 191 31.42 7.49 -0.91
CA ALA A 191 30.08 7.60 -0.35
C ALA A 191 29.34 6.26 -0.22
N MET A 192 29.79 5.23 -0.89
CA MET A 192 29.18 3.91 -0.83
C MET A 192 29.53 3.19 0.47
N ASP A 193 28.53 2.64 1.13
CA ASP A 193 28.69 1.74 2.27
C ASP A 193 28.59 0.27 1.81
N SER A 194 29.47 -0.58 2.35
CA SER A 194 29.33 -2.03 2.19
C SER A 194 28.31 -2.54 3.19
N VAL A 195 27.30 -3.25 2.69
CA VAL A 195 26.20 -3.80 3.49
C VAL A 195 26.01 -5.28 3.18
N ASN A 196 25.23 -5.96 4.03
CA ASN A 196 24.69 -7.27 3.71
C ASN A 196 23.20 -7.13 3.38
N ILE A 197 22.78 -7.76 2.29
CA ILE A 197 21.38 -7.89 1.91
C ILE A 197 20.96 -9.35 2.00
N ARG A 198 19.69 -9.58 2.32
CA ARG A 198 19.11 -10.92 2.30
C ARG A 198 18.26 -11.08 1.06
N ILE A 199 18.66 -11.98 0.18
CA ILE A 199 18.01 -12.18 -1.11
C ILE A 199 17.69 -13.66 -1.33
N ALA A 200 16.73 -13.90 -2.23
CA ALA A 200 16.33 -15.27 -2.55
C ALA A 200 17.42 -16.00 -3.32
N PHE A 201 17.59 -17.28 -2.97
CA PHE A 201 18.33 -18.24 -3.79
C PHE A 201 17.38 -19.33 -4.26
N SER A 202 17.14 -19.38 -5.57
CA SER A 202 16.30 -20.40 -6.23
C SER A 202 16.85 -20.69 -7.62
N ASP A 203 16.63 -21.90 -8.11
CA ASP A 203 17.08 -22.32 -9.45
C ASP A 203 18.57 -22.01 -9.71
N ASP A 204 19.40 -22.34 -8.71
CA ASP A 204 20.86 -22.11 -8.72
C ASP A 204 21.27 -20.65 -8.94
N SER A 205 20.38 -19.70 -8.62
CA SER A 205 20.63 -18.28 -8.81
C SER A 205 20.14 -17.44 -7.64
N PHE A 206 20.93 -16.41 -7.32
CA PHE A 206 20.53 -15.32 -6.42
C PHE A 206 19.74 -14.29 -7.20
N ARG A 207 18.65 -13.76 -6.59
CA ARG A 207 17.76 -12.75 -7.16
C ARG A 207 17.38 -11.73 -6.10
N LEU A 208 17.22 -10.47 -6.50
CA LEU A 208 16.72 -9.40 -5.63
C LEU A 208 15.22 -9.60 -5.35
N ARG A 209 14.94 -10.56 -4.49
CA ARG A 209 13.60 -10.95 -4.07
C ARG A 209 13.58 -11.22 -2.57
N SER A 210 12.47 -10.85 -1.93
CA SER A 210 12.14 -11.16 -0.52
C SER A 210 10.64 -11.43 -0.40
N PRO A 211 10.09 -11.81 0.77
CA PRO A 211 8.64 -11.92 0.96
C PRO A 211 7.85 -10.67 0.61
N TYR A 212 8.48 -9.51 0.64
CA TYR A 212 7.83 -8.20 0.47
C TYR A 212 8.26 -7.46 -0.79
N LEU A 213 9.30 -7.92 -1.49
CA LEU A 213 9.88 -7.24 -2.64
C LEU A 213 10.22 -8.23 -3.74
N GLN A 214 9.95 -7.85 -4.98
CA GLN A 214 10.41 -8.56 -6.16
C GLN A 214 10.85 -7.56 -7.21
N PHE A 215 12.14 -7.52 -7.51
CA PHE A 215 12.68 -6.70 -8.59
C PHE A 215 12.42 -7.38 -9.93
N GLY A 216 12.08 -6.57 -10.93
CA GLY A 216 11.72 -7.02 -12.28
C GLY A 216 11.50 -5.86 -13.22
N GLU A 217 11.41 -6.17 -14.51
CA GLU A 217 11.14 -5.24 -15.59
C GLU A 217 9.63 -5.10 -15.78
N TYR A 218 9.05 -4.00 -15.33
CA TYR A 218 7.61 -3.75 -15.36
C TYR A 218 7.19 -2.60 -16.26
N SER A 219 8.15 -1.72 -16.60
CA SER A 219 7.95 -0.64 -17.56
C SER A 219 9.23 -0.42 -18.39
N PRO A 220 9.13 0.18 -19.61
CA PRO A 220 10.33 0.47 -20.41
C PRO A 220 11.24 1.50 -19.71
N PRO A 221 12.56 1.49 -20.05
CA PRO A 221 13.27 0.56 -20.92
C PRO A 221 13.56 -0.76 -20.20
N ALA A 222 13.51 -1.89 -20.91
CA ALA A 222 13.88 -3.17 -20.34
C ALA A 222 15.40 -3.29 -20.22
N ARG A 223 15.89 -3.59 -19.01
CA ARG A 223 17.30 -3.83 -18.71
C ARG A 223 17.51 -5.23 -18.13
N PRO A 224 18.68 -5.86 -18.30
CA PRO A 224 18.98 -7.14 -17.66
C PRO A 224 18.93 -7.02 -16.14
N LEU A 225 18.15 -7.86 -15.48
CA LEU A 225 18.09 -7.93 -14.03
C LEU A 225 19.36 -8.49 -13.42
N SER A 226 19.68 -8.06 -12.20
CA SER A 226 20.77 -8.61 -11.38
C SER A 226 20.44 -10.02 -10.88
N VAL A 227 20.85 -11.02 -11.67
CA VAL A 227 20.70 -12.46 -11.37
C VAL A 227 22.05 -13.13 -11.52
N SER A 228 22.50 -13.90 -10.53
CA SER A 228 23.80 -14.58 -10.58
C SER A 228 23.79 -15.86 -9.76
N SER A 229 24.57 -16.84 -10.17
CA SER A 229 24.93 -18.01 -9.35
C SER A 229 26.02 -17.70 -8.31
N ASP A 230 26.68 -16.55 -8.42
CA ASP A 230 27.74 -16.10 -7.52
C ASP A 230 27.21 -15.04 -6.54
N ALA A 231 27.27 -15.34 -5.24
CA ALA A 231 26.89 -14.42 -4.18
C ALA A 231 27.71 -13.13 -4.13
N SER A 232 28.90 -13.10 -4.74
CA SER A 232 29.74 -11.90 -4.80
C SER A 232 29.35 -10.93 -5.91
N ALA A 233 28.47 -11.32 -6.82
CA ALA A 233 28.10 -10.55 -8.02
C ALA A 233 27.15 -9.35 -7.75
N PHE A 234 26.75 -9.11 -6.47
CA PHE A 234 25.87 -8.00 -6.08
C PHE A 234 26.63 -6.77 -5.55
N VAL A 235 27.93 -6.71 -5.76
CA VAL A 235 28.77 -5.58 -5.37
C VAL A 235 29.03 -4.72 -6.60
N PHE A 236 28.09 -3.83 -6.88
CA PHE A 236 28.16 -2.94 -8.03
C PHE A 236 28.85 -1.61 -7.69
N ASP A 237 29.45 -0.98 -8.70
CA ASP A 237 29.80 0.44 -8.68
C ASP A 237 28.63 1.24 -9.28
N ARG A 238 28.53 2.53 -9.03
CA ARG A 238 27.41 3.39 -9.44
C ARG A 238 27.12 3.35 -10.95
N ASN A 239 28.12 3.18 -11.77
CA ASN A 239 27.96 3.12 -13.23
C ASN A 239 27.55 1.74 -13.76
N GLU A 240 27.13 0.83 -12.91
CA GLU A 240 26.67 -0.52 -13.25
C GLU A 240 25.17 -0.64 -12.96
N PRO A 241 24.34 -1.07 -13.92
CA PRO A 241 22.86 -1.04 -13.77
C PRO A 241 22.29 -1.77 -12.56
N GLY A 242 23.05 -2.69 -11.97
CA GLY A 242 22.62 -3.39 -10.75
C GLY A 242 22.78 -2.56 -9.47
N PHE A 243 23.40 -1.39 -9.54
CA PHE A 243 23.58 -0.54 -8.35
C PHE A 243 22.26 0.01 -7.86
N GLU A 244 21.42 0.55 -8.72
CA GLU A 244 20.11 1.10 -8.43
C GLU A 244 19.16 0.03 -7.87
N GLU A 245 19.18 -1.17 -8.48
CA GLU A 245 18.39 -2.31 -7.99
C GLU A 245 18.78 -2.69 -6.56
N VAL A 246 20.09 -2.81 -6.29
CA VAL A 246 20.59 -3.19 -4.95
C VAL A 246 20.34 -2.08 -3.93
N ASN A 247 20.51 -0.81 -4.33
CA ASN A 247 20.29 0.35 -3.48
C ASN A 247 18.83 0.44 -3.04
N ALA A 248 17.90 0.38 -4.00
CA ALA A 248 16.46 0.40 -3.72
C ALA A 248 16.04 -0.82 -2.88
N PHE A 249 16.53 -2.03 -3.22
CA PHE A 249 16.23 -3.25 -2.47
C PHE A 249 16.64 -3.12 -1.00
N TRP A 250 17.83 -2.57 -0.74
CA TRP A 250 18.32 -2.41 0.62
C TRP A 250 17.49 -1.42 1.44
N HIS A 251 17.18 -0.23 0.89
CA HIS A 251 16.39 0.78 1.60
C HIS A 251 14.97 0.31 1.90
N LEU A 252 14.31 -0.31 0.93
CA LEU A 252 12.96 -0.88 1.11
C LEU A 252 12.96 -2.00 2.16
N SER A 253 13.95 -2.89 2.12
CA SER A 253 14.10 -3.97 3.11
C SER A 253 14.31 -3.42 4.52
N ARG A 254 15.18 -2.42 4.68
CA ARG A 254 15.43 -1.77 5.98
C ARG A 254 14.18 -1.06 6.53
N PHE A 255 13.40 -0.43 5.65
CA PHE A 255 12.17 0.20 6.08
C PHE A 255 11.09 -0.83 6.44
N ARG A 256 11.03 -1.96 5.72
CA ARG A 256 10.16 -3.08 6.09
C ARG A 256 10.49 -3.62 7.48
N GLU A 257 11.77 -3.84 7.77
CA GLU A 257 12.21 -4.27 9.11
C GLU A 257 11.82 -3.24 10.20
N PHE A 258 11.85 -1.95 9.88
CA PHE A 258 11.38 -0.91 10.79
C PHE A 258 9.87 -1.02 11.05
N LEU A 259 9.03 -1.25 10.03
CA LEU A 259 7.59 -1.48 10.21
C LEU A 259 7.32 -2.73 11.07
N ASP A 260 8.06 -3.82 10.84
CA ASP A 260 7.94 -5.04 11.64
C ASP A 260 8.31 -4.79 13.11
N SER A 261 9.34 -3.97 13.36
CA SER A 261 9.75 -3.57 14.72
C SER A 261 8.69 -2.75 15.48
N LEU A 262 7.78 -2.09 14.75
CA LEU A 262 6.62 -1.39 15.30
C LEU A 262 5.39 -2.30 15.49
N GLY A 263 5.47 -3.59 15.13
CA GLY A 263 4.33 -4.50 15.14
C GLY A 263 3.33 -4.26 14.01
N LEU A 264 3.76 -3.59 12.94
CA LEU A 264 2.97 -3.28 11.75
C LEU A 264 3.24 -4.26 10.59
N ASP A 265 3.50 -5.52 10.93
CA ASP A 265 3.81 -6.59 9.99
C ASP A 265 2.67 -6.88 9.00
N SER A 266 1.43 -6.51 9.34
CA SER A 266 0.26 -6.63 8.45
C SER A 266 0.12 -5.51 7.43
N LEU A 267 0.77 -4.35 7.66
CA LEU A 267 0.71 -3.21 6.72
C LEU A 267 1.57 -3.51 5.49
N ALA A 268 0.98 -3.40 4.31
CA ALA A 268 1.62 -3.73 3.03
C ALA A 268 2.23 -5.16 3.01
N ARG A 269 1.49 -6.14 3.51
CA ARG A 269 1.89 -7.56 3.55
C ARG A 269 1.61 -8.26 2.22
N PHE A 270 2.20 -7.75 1.16
CA PHE A 270 2.19 -8.34 -0.17
C PHE A 270 3.59 -8.20 -0.79
N THR A 271 3.86 -8.90 -1.86
CA THR A 271 5.12 -8.75 -2.59
C THR A 271 5.01 -7.57 -3.54
N LEU A 272 5.61 -6.43 -3.19
CA LEU A 272 5.69 -5.26 -4.05
C LEU A 272 6.62 -5.56 -5.22
N GLN A 273 6.16 -5.31 -6.43
CA GLN A 273 6.96 -5.35 -7.64
C GLN A 273 7.72 -4.03 -7.78
N VAL A 274 9.03 -4.09 -8.04
CA VAL A 274 9.90 -2.91 -8.13
C VAL A 274 10.70 -2.95 -9.42
N ASP A 275 10.66 -1.85 -10.16
CA ASP A 275 11.45 -1.61 -11.37
C ASP A 275 12.38 -0.43 -11.11
N ALA A 276 13.68 -0.70 -11.10
CA ALA A 276 14.67 0.32 -10.77
C ALA A 276 15.03 1.22 -11.98
N HIS A 277 14.56 0.89 -13.19
CA HIS A 277 14.94 1.54 -14.45
C HIS A 277 13.76 1.73 -15.40
N GLY A 278 12.60 2.06 -14.86
CA GLY A 278 11.36 2.15 -15.62
C GLY A 278 11.02 3.53 -16.18
N LEU A 279 9.74 3.75 -16.45
CA LEU A 279 9.11 5.02 -16.81
C LEU A 279 9.73 5.69 -18.06
N ASP A 280 10.15 4.87 -19.06
CA ASP A 280 10.85 5.32 -20.28
C ASP A 280 12.14 6.11 -19.99
N GLY A 281 12.77 5.90 -18.81
CA GLY A 281 13.97 6.64 -18.38
C GLY A 281 13.70 8.10 -18.07
N ALA A 282 12.48 8.47 -17.73
CA ALA A 282 12.13 9.84 -17.37
C ALA A 282 12.70 10.21 -15.99
N ASP A 283 12.86 11.51 -15.73
CA ASP A 283 13.19 12.08 -14.41
C ASP A 283 11.94 12.11 -13.52
N GLN A 284 11.51 10.94 -13.06
CA GLN A 284 10.34 10.75 -12.19
C GLN A 284 10.24 9.33 -11.65
N SER A 285 9.60 9.21 -10.49
CA SER A 285 9.22 7.93 -9.89
C SER A 285 7.72 7.83 -9.72
N ALA A 286 7.19 6.62 -9.62
CA ALA A 286 5.77 6.42 -9.37
C ALA A 286 5.46 5.05 -8.74
N TYR A 287 4.49 5.03 -7.84
CA TYR A 287 3.77 3.82 -7.46
C TYR A 287 2.44 3.73 -8.20
N SER A 288 2.19 2.60 -8.86
CA SER A 288 0.93 2.29 -9.53
C SER A 288 0.05 1.39 -8.64
N PRO A 289 -1.00 1.93 -7.98
CA PRO A 289 -1.85 1.13 -7.10
C PRO A 289 -2.72 0.10 -7.84
N LEU A 290 -2.94 0.27 -9.15
CA LEU A 290 -3.70 -0.68 -9.95
C LEU A 290 -2.89 -1.91 -10.38
N GLN A 291 -1.59 -1.73 -10.53
CA GLN A 291 -0.67 -2.76 -10.98
C GLN A 291 0.22 -3.27 -9.84
N GLU A 292 0.14 -2.61 -8.67
CA GLU A 292 0.92 -2.91 -7.47
C GLU A 292 2.43 -2.95 -7.73
N PHE A 293 2.91 -2.07 -8.63
CA PHE A 293 4.34 -1.91 -8.87
C PHE A 293 4.81 -0.47 -8.63
N MET A 294 6.07 -0.36 -8.24
CA MET A 294 6.81 0.87 -8.09
C MET A 294 7.89 0.92 -9.15
N ALA A 295 8.05 2.05 -9.83
CA ALA A 295 9.10 2.25 -10.81
C ALA A 295 9.85 3.54 -10.55
N PHE A 296 11.15 3.50 -10.83
CA PHE A 296 12.08 4.62 -10.76
C PHE A 296 12.62 4.90 -12.16
N GLY A 297 12.78 6.17 -12.51
CA GLY A 297 13.36 6.56 -13.77
C GLY A 297 14.86 6.86 -13.64
N ASP A 298 15.54 6.88 -14.79
CA ASP A 298 16.99 7.10 -14.91
C ASP A 298 17.32 8.53 -15.40
N GLY A 299 16.35 9.46 -15.32
CA GLY A 299 16.54 10.83 -15.82
C GLY A 299 17.28 11.71 -14.83
N ASN A 300 18.26 12.47 -15.31
CA ASN A 300 19.12 13.33 -14.49
C ASN A 300 19.92 12.52 -13.47
N VAL A 301 19.63 12.61 -12.17
CA VAL A 301 20.09 11.64 -11.16
C VAL A 301 19.12 10.48 -11.16
N ASP A 302 19.61 9.27 -11.21
CA ASP A 302 18.75 8.09 -11.17
C ASP A 302 17.98 8.03 -9.83
N ASP A 303 16.66 8.05 -9.92
CA ASP A 303 15.76 8.16 -8.77
C ASP A 303 16.02 7.07 -7.71
N ALA A 304 16.36 5.86 -8.14
CA ALA A 304 16.68 4.75 -7.26
C ALA A 304 18.02 4.87 -6.50
N GLU A 305 18.79 5.93 -6.74
CA GLU A 305 20.00 6.26 -5.99
C GLU A 305 19.75 7.10 -4.72
N ASP A 306 18.61 7.81 -4.65
CA ASP A 306 18.25 8.62 -3.48
C ASP A 306 17.24 7.92 -2.58
N ALA A 307 17.64 7.62 -1.34
CA ALA A 307 16.74 6.99 -0.37
C ALA A 307 15.49 7.82 -0.08
N ALA A 308 15.52 9.14 -0.28
CA ALA A 308 14.34 9.98 -0.09
C ALA A 308 13.31 9.72 -1.17
N VAL A 309 13.70 9.54 -2.43
CA VAL A 309 12.81 9.17 -3.53
C VAL A 309 12.23 7.77 -3.27
N ILE A 310 13.09 6.80 -2.99
CA ILE A 310 12.68 5.42 -2.72
C ILE A 310 11.61 5.34 -1.63
N LEU A 311 11.78 6.06 -0.52
CA LEU A 311 10.87 5.99 0.61
C LEU A 311 9.67 6.93 0.49
N HIS A 312 9.74 7.97 -0.32
CA HIS A 312 8.57 8.75 -0.72
C HIS A 312 7.59 7.85 -1.49
N GLU A 313 8.05 7.16 -2.52
CA GLU A 313 7.22 6.23 -3.29
C GLU A 313 6.70 5.07 -2.45
N TYR A 314 7.51 4.55 -1.53
CA TYR A 314 7.04 3.53 -0.59
C TYR A 314 5.98 4.07 0.38
N GLY A 315 5.98 5.37 0.66
CA GLY A 315 4.92 6.06 1.40
C GLY A 315 3.55 5.90 0.71
N HIS A 316 3.49 6.02 -0.63
CA HIS A 316 2.27 5.77 -1.41
C HIS A 316 1.82 4.31 -1.34
N VAL A 317 2.76 3.36 -1.35
CA VAL A 317 2.46 1.93 -1.14
C VAL A 317 1.78 1.71 0.21
N LEU A 318 2.33 2.31 1.28
CA LEU A 318 1.77 2.19 2.63
C LEU A 318 0.39 2.86 2.74
N ALA A 319 0.21 4.03 2.12
CA ALA A 319 -1.07 4.73 2.09
C ALA A 319 -2.14 3.90 1.37
N HIS A 320 -1.80 3.33 0.22
CA HIS A 320 -2.68 2.43 -0.52
C HIS A 320 -3.00 1.16 0.26
N ALA A 321 -2.02 0.52 0.87
CA ALA A 321 -2.21 -0.68 1.68
C ALA A 321 -3.10 -0.44 2.90
N ALA A 322 -2.95 0.72 3.56
CA ALA A 322 -3.78 1.10 4.70
C ALA A 322 -5.22 1.43 4.27
N PHE A 323 -5.39 2.15 3.17
CA PHE A 323 -6.69 2.53 2.64
C PHE A 323 -6.69 2.47 1.10
N PRO A 324 -6.99 1.31 0.51
CA PRO A 324 -7.01 1.13 -0.93
C PRO A 324 -7.89 2.17 -1.64
N PHE A 325 -7.34 2.80 -2.68
CA PHE A 325 -7.99 3.84 -3.49
C PHE A 325 -8.50 5.07 -2.70
N GLY A 326 -7.95 5.30 -1.50
CA GLY A 326 -8.27 6.46 -0.66
C GLY A 326 -7.75 7.80 -1.21
N ASN A 327 -6.79 7.77 -2.15
CA ASN A 327 -6.11 8.95 -2.67
C ASN A 327 -6.96 9.70 -3.72
N SER A 328 -8.07 10.28 -3.27
CA SER A 328 -9.01 11.05 -4.10
C SER A 328 -9.40 12.37 -3.42
N GLY A 329 -9.53 13.42 -4.21
CA GLY A 329 -9.74 14.80 -3.75
C GLY A 329 -8.42 15.57 -3.62
N GLN A 330 -8.44 16.86 -3.97
CA GLN A 330 -7.24 17.70 -4.06
C GLN A 330 -6.47 17.74 -2.73
N GLU A 331 -7.15 18.05 -1.64
CA GLU A 331 -6.53 18.17 -0.31
C GLU A 331 -6.05 16.80 0.21
N ARG A 332 -6.80 15.72 -0.05
CA ARG A 332 -6.40 14.37 0.33
C ARG A 332 -5.12 13.91 -0.41
N ARG A 333 -4.98 14.29 -1.68
CA ARG A 333 -3.77 14.00 -2.45
C ARG A 333 -2.58 14.79 -1.93
N ALA A 334 -2.76 16.09 -1.66
CA ALA A 334 -1.72 16.92 -1.06
C ALA A 334 -1.29 16.39 0.32
N LEU A 335 -2.25 15.95 1.14
CA LEU A 335 -1.99 15.32 2.43
C LEU A 335 -1.11 14.07 2.27
N GLU A 336 -1.36 13.22 1.28
CA GLU A 336 -0.57 12.02 1.04
C GLU A 336 0.87 12.36 0.63
N GLU A 337 1.07 13.33 -0.27
CA GLU A 337 2.40 13.84 -0.61
C GLU A 337 3.17 14.29 0.64
N GLY A 338 2.51 15.05 1.51
CA GLY A 338 3.11 15.50 2.76
C GLY A 338 3.46 14.36 3.73
N ILE A 339 2.69 13.29 3.76
CA ILE A 339 2.98 12.09 4.55
C ILE A 339 4.18 11.35 3.95
N CYS A 340 4.24 11.19 2.63
CA CYS A 340 5.35 10.54 1.93
C CYS A 340 6.66 11.30 2.15
N ASP A 341 6.63 12.63 2.03
CA ASP A 341 7.76 13.50 2.33
C ASP A 341 8.23 13.37 3.79
N TYR A 342 7.31 13.30 4.74
CA TYR A 342 7.65 13.08 6.14
C TYR A 342 8.32 11.72 6.37
N ILE A 343 7.80 10.63 5.78
CA ILE A 343 8.37 9.29 5.88
C ILE A 343 9.81 9.29 5.38
N ALA A 344 10.03 9.84 4.18
CA ALA A 344 11.35 9.98 3.58
C ALA A 344 12.29 10.82 4.47
N GLY A 345 11.85 11.98 4.91
CA GLY A 345 12.64 12.89 5.74
C GLY A 345 13.00 12.32 7.11
N SER A 346 12.07 11.62 7.75
CA SER A 346 12.32 10.93 9.01
C SER A 346 13.36 9.82 8.85
N TYR A 347 13.32 9.10 7.72
CA TYR A 347 14.35 8.10 7.40
C TYR A 347 15.72 8.75 7.18
N LEU A 348 15.79 9.87 6.43
CA LEU A 348 17.03 10.60 6.23
C LEU A 348 17.63 11.07 7.58
N ARG A 349 16.81 11.65 8.47
CA ARG A 349 17.26 12.09 9.80
C ARG A 349 17.76 10.95 10.69
N ALA A 350 17.18 9.76 10.57
CA ALA A 350 17.65 8.59 11.29
C ALA A 350 19.01 8.07 10.81
N ASN A 351 19.44 8.42 9.60
CA ASN A 351 20.69 7.97 8.98
C ASN A 351 21.76 9.09 8.91
N SER A 352 21.37 10.36 8.91
CA SER A 352 22.32 11.49 8.83
C SER A 352 21.73 12.76 9.44
N SER A 353 22.55 13.45 10.23
CA SER A 353 22.23 14.78 10.77
C SER A 353 22.55 15.93 9.80
N TYR A 354 23.12 15.65 8.65
CA TYR A 354 23.45 16.68 7.66
C TYR A 354 22.17 17.16 6.94
N LEU A 355 21.98 18.48 6.84
CA LEU A 355 20.82 19.12 6.22
C LEU A 355 19.46 18.51 6.67
N PRO A 356 19.14 18.48 7.98
CA PRO A 356 18.04 17.66 8.52
C PRO A 356 16.65 18.06 8.01
N ASP A 357 16.53 19.28 7.47
CA ASP A 357 15.26 19.83 6.97
C ASP A 357 15.11 19.74 5.46
N ARG A 358 16.07 19.15 4.75
CA ARG A 358 16.03 18.99 3.29
C ARG A 358 15.73 17.57 2.86
N LEU A 359 14.87 17.44 1.88
CA LEU A 359 14.57 16.20 1.15
C LEU A 359 15.32 16.16 -0.17
N PHE A 360 15.46 14.97 -0.74
CA PHE A 360 16.04 14.74 -2.07
C PHE A 360 17.40 15.42 -2.19
N ARG A 361 18.31 15.05 -1.27
CA ARG A 361 19.60 15.75 -1.13
C ARG A 361 20.55 15.42 -2.25
N TRP A 362 20.33 14.29 -2.93
CA TRP A 362 21.11 13.83 -4.07
C TRP A 362 20.37 14.06 -5.38
N ASP A 363 19.15 13.57 -5.54
CA ASP A 363 18.33 13.74 -6.72
C ASP A 363 17.81 15.18 -6.88
N GLY A 364 17.50 15.88 -5.79
CA GLY A 364 17.16 17.30 -5.75
C GLY A 364 18.30 18.16 -5.21
N ASN A 365 18.00 19.47 -4.95
CA ASN A 365 18.98 20.45 -4.48
C ASN A 365 20.22 20.60 -5.38
N ASN A 366 20.04 20.42 -6.65
CA ASN A 366 21.06 20.41 -7.70
C ASN A 366 20.62 21.31 -8.88
N GLU A 367 21.26 21.16 -10.05
CA GLU A 367 20.95 21.92 -11.26
C GLU A 367 19.64 21.54 -11.93
N PHE A 368 19.06 20.40 -11.59
CA PHE A 368 17.84 19.88 -12.21
C PHE A 368 16.59 20.41 -11.48
N TRP A 369 16.60 20.37 -10.15
CA TRP A 369 15.52 20.94 -9.35
C TRP A 369 15.92 21.27 -7.90
N ALA A 370 15.10 22.09 -7.23
CA ALA A 370 15.43 22.64 -5.91
C ALA A 370 15.20 21.66 -4.74
N GLY A 371 14.68 20.46 -5.00
CA GLY A 371 14.25 19.55 -3.93
C GLY A 371 13.07 20.09 -3.14
N ARG A 372 12.78 19.45 -1.98
CA ARG A 372 11.70 19.85 -1.06
C ARG A 372 12.22 20.08 0.36
N SER A 373 11.41 20.72 1.19
CA SER A 373 11.73 21.03 2.58
C SER A 373 10.76 20.34 3.54
N LEU A 374 11.29 19.84 4.65
CA LEU A 374 10.49 19.32 5.77
C LEU A 374 9.97 20.45 6.69
N VAL A 375 10.39 21.68 6.44
CA VAL A 375 9.99 22.87 7.21
C VAL A 375 9.32 23.86 6.29
N SER A 376 8.11 24.27 6.65
CA SER A 376 7.32 25.26 5.91
C SER A 376 6.81 26.34 6.87
N SER A 377 6.69 27.59 6.38
CA SER A 377 6.01 28.68 7.08
C SER A 377 4.52 28.77 6.74
N ARG A 378 4.05 27.97 5.79
CA ARG A 378 2.66 27.98 5.32
C ARG A 378 1.69 27.50 6.38
N ASN A 379 0.47 28.02 6.33
CA ASN A 379 -0.62 27.71 7.26
C ASN A 379 -1.89 27.32 6.51
N TYR A 380 -2.58 26.34 7.04
CA TYR A 380 -3.87 25.88 6.60
C TYR A 380 -4.98 26.81 7.13
N PRO A 381 -6.07 27.09 6.42
CA PRO A 381 -6.23 26.85 4.99
C PRO A 381 -5.75 28.01 4.11
N GLY A 382 -5.26 29.10 4.72
CA GLY A 382 -5.01 30.39 4.07
C GLY A 382 -3.95 30.33 2.97
N ASP A 383 -2.96 29.44 3.11
CA ASP A 383 -1.83 29.33 2.18
C ASP A 383 -1.96 28.12 1.22
N LEU A 384 -3.15 27.51 1.12
CA LEU A 384 -3.41 26.47 0.13
C LEU A 384 -3.35 27.07 -1.28
N THR A 385 -2.59 26.43 -2.17
CA THR A 385 -2.35 26.89 -3.54
C THR A 385 -3.04 26.04 -4.60
N GLY A 386 -3.47 24.84 -4.23
CA GLY A 386 -3.90 23.80 -5.15
C GLY A 386 -2.75 22.98 -5.76
N SER A 387 -1.49 23.26 -5.40
CA SER A 387 -0.35 22.40 -5.72
C SER A 387 -0.24 21.28 -4.69
N LEU A 388 -0.18 20.02 -5.15
CA LEU A 388 -0.13 18.86 -4.26
C LEU A 388 1.08 18.93 -3.30
N TYR A 389 2.25 19.22 -3.84
CA TYR A 389 3.50 19.28 -3.08
C TYR A 389 3.54 20.48 -2.13
N ALA A 390 3.22 21.68 -2.64
CA ALA A 390 3.26 22.89 -1.84
C ALA A 390 2.22 22.88 -0.69
N ASP A 391 1.05 22.31 -0.93
CA ASP A 391 0.01 22.16 0.08
C ASP A 391 0.37 21.01 1.05
N GLY A 392 0.98 19.93 0.55
CA GLY A 392 1.49 18.81 1.34
C GLY A 392 2.56 19.21 2.36
N GLU A 393 3.42 20.19 2.03
CA GLU A 393 4.43 20.72 2.94
C GLU A 393 3.84 21.21 4.27
N ILE A 394 2.59 21.69 4.30
CA ILE A 394 1.94 22.17 5.53
C ILE A 394 1.81 21.01 6.52
N PHE A 395 1.31 19.87 6.06
CA PHE A 395 1.11 18.67 6.89
C PHE A 395 2.45 18.01 7.24
N CYS A 396 3.36 17.87 6.26
CA CYS A 396 4.72 17.37 6.45
C CYS A 396 5.47 18.15 7.53
N SER A 397 5.40 19.48 7.50
CA SER A 397 6.04 20.36 8.47
C SER A 397 5.50 20.18 9.89
N ALA A 398 4.19 19.95 10.03
CA ALA A 398 3.59 19.63 11.33
C ALA A 398 4.11 18.30 11.88
N LEU A 399 4.13 17.23 11.05
CA LEU A 399 4.67 15.92 11.41
C LEU A 399 6.15 16.00 11.81
N SER A 400 6.95 16.71 11.01
CA SER A 400 8.38 16.90 11.27
C SER A 400 8.65 17.59 12.59
N ALA A 401 7.82 18.58 12.96
CA ALA A 401 7.93 19.28 14.24
C ALA A 401 7.46 18.44 15.45
N MET A 402 6.66 17.39 15.22
CA MET A 402 6.22 16.46 16.28
C MET A 402 7.31 15.46 16.65
N GLU A 403 8.11 15.01 15.70
CA GLU A 403 9.02 13.86 15.85
C GLU A 403 10.00 14.02 17.02
N ALA A 404 10.54 15.22 17.22
CA ALA A 404 11.47 15.48 18.32
C ALA A 404 10.85 15.34 19.71
N ALA A 405 9.53 15.59 19.84
CA ALA A 405 8.83 15.54 21.12
C ALA A 405 8.14 14.20 21.38
N THR A 406 7.66 13.53 20.33
CA THR A 406 6.99 12.23 20.45
C THR A 406 7.96 11.05 20.37
N GLY A 407 9.11 11.27 19.73
CA GLY A 407 10.01 10.20 19.29
C GLY A 407 9.58 9.56 17.97
N ARG A 408 10.56 9.19 17.15
CA ARG A 408 10.36 8.64 15.80
C ARG A 408 9.46 7.41 15.78
N GLN A 409 9.70 6.43 16.66
CA GLN A 409 8.94 5.19 16.67
C GLN A 409 7.47 5.43 17.02
N ALA A 410 7.19 6.20 18.08
CA ALA A 410 5.82 6.48 18.49
C ALA A 410 5.05 7.27 17.41
N LEU A 411 5.68 8.29 16.81
CA LEU A 411 5.03 9.09 15.78
C LEU A 411 4.71 8.26 14.52
N HIS A 412 5.63 7.40 14.06
CA HIS A 412 5.36 6.51 12.94
C HIS A 412 4.27 5.49 13.26
N HIS A 413 4.27 4.91 14.46
CA HIS A 413 3.21 3.98 14.86
C HIS A 413 1.83 4.67 14.87
N ILE A 414 1.76 5.90 15.39
CA ILE A 414 0.54 6.72 15.37
C ILE A 414 0.12 7.04 13.93
N LEU A 415 1.06 7.50 13.09
CA LEU A 415 0.80 7.89 11.71
C LEU A 415 0.29 6.72 10.88
N PHE A 416 1.02 5.59 10.89
CA PHE A 416 0.63 4.42 10.10
C PHE A 416 -0.70 3.82 10.59
N THR A 417 -0.99 3.87 11.87
CA THR A 417 -2.31 3.49 12.39
C THR A 417 -3.38 4.47 11.93
N ALA A 418 -3.11 5.78 11.94
CA ALA A 418 -4.04 6.78 11.45
C ALA A 418 -4.34 6.65 9.94
N MET A 419 -3.37 6.17 9.13
CA MET A 419 -3.54 5.99 7.68
C MET A 419 -4.72 5.08 7.33
N TYR A 420 -5.08 4.11 8.16
CA TYR A 420 -6.28 3.29 7.97
C TYR A 420 -7.59 4.09 8.00
N GLY A 421 -7.58 5.32 8.51
CA GLY A 421 -8.71 6.24 8.53
C GLY A 421 -8.69 7.32 7.44
N LEU A 422 -7.66 7.36 6.56
CA LEU A 422 -7.50 8.42 5.57
C LEU A 422 -8.26 8.11 4.26
N GLY A 423 -9.58 8.19 4.31
CA GLY A 423 -10.44 7.98 3.14
C GLY A 423 -10.39 9.12 2.10
N PRO A 424 -11.17 8.97 1.01
CA PRO A 424 -11.27 9.97 -0.06
C PRO A 424 -11.79 11.32 0.44
N ASN A 425 -11.38 12.40 -0.21
CA ASN A 425 -11.79 13.78 0.08
C ASN A 425 -11.55 14.21 1.54
N LEU A 426 -10.69 13.51 2.27
CA LEU A 426 -10.39 13.82 3.66
C LEU A 426 -9.54 15.08 3.74
N THR A 427 -9.88 15.99 4.66
CA THR A 427 -9.18 17.24 4.92
C THR A 427 -8.02 17.06 5.90
N MET A 428 -7.06 17.99 5.92
CA MET A 428 -5.95 17.99 6.88
C MET A 428 -6.43 18.01 8.35
N PRO A 429 -7.45 18.80 8.74
CA PRO A 429 -8.04 18.70 10.09
C PRO A 429 -8.59 17.31 10.42
N ALA A 430 -9.26 16.67 9.45
CA ALA A 430 -9.78 15.32 9.66
C ALA A 430 -8.66 14.29 9.79
N ALA A 431 -7.56 14.43 9.03
CA ALA A 431 -6.36 13.58 9.17
C ALA A 431 -5.68 13.78 10.54
N ALA A 432 -5.55 15.03 11.00
CA ALA A 432 -5.03 15.33 12.32
C ALA A 432 -5.87 14.69 13.45
N ARG A 433 -7.19 14.65 13.27
CA ARG A 433 -8.09 13.92 14.19
C ARG A 433 -7.83 12.42 14.17
N GLN A 434 -7.60 11.80 13.01
CA GLN A 434 -7.24 10.37 12.93
C GLN A 434 -5.95 10.08 13.70
N MET A 435 -4.96 10.98 13.68
CA MET A 435 -3.74 10.82 14.47
C MET A 435 -4.01 10.89 15.99
N LEU A 436 -4.89 11.80 16.44
CA LEU A 436 -5.29 11.85 17.85
C LEU A 436 -6.04 10.59 18.29
N LEU A 437 -6.88 10.03 17.42
CA LEU A 437 -7.57 8.76 17.68
C LEU A 437 -6.57 7.59 17.75
N ALA A 438 -5.59 7.56 16.87
CA ALA A 438 -4.53 6.56 16.88
C ALA A 438 -3.67 6.65 18.15
N ASP A 439 -3.25 7.87 18.56
CA ASP A 439 -2.53 8.09 19.83
C ASP A 439 -3.35 7.64 21.04
N SER A 440 -4.62 7.98 21.06
CA SER A 440 -5.53 7.53 22.14
C SER A 440 -5.60 6.00 22.21
N ALA A 441 -5.65 5.33 21.08
CA ALA A 441 -5.73 3.87 21.01
C ALA A 441 -4.41 3.16 21.39
N LEU A 442 -3.29 3.68 20.91
CA LEU A 442 -1.98 3.06 21.07
C LEU A 442 -1.30 3.45 22.39
N TYR A 443 -1.44 4.72 22.79
CA TYR A 443 -0.68 5.34 23.87
C TYR A 443 -1.54 6.07 24.89
N GLN A 444 -2.87 5.80 24.92
CA GLN A 444 -3.82 6.40 25.86
C GLN A 444 -3.84 7.94 25.84
N GLY A 445 -3.51 8.54 24.68
CA GLY A 445 -3.48 9.98 24.47
C GLY A 445 -2.22 10.68 25.00
N GLN A 446 -1.17 9.92 25.32
CA GLN A 446 0.08 10.45 25.87
C GLN A 446 0.69 11.58 25.02
N HIS A 447 0.58 11.50 23.69
CA HIS A 447 1.16 12.45 22.76
C HIS A 447 0.14 13.49 22.25
N GLY A 448 -1.13 13.36 22.65
CA GLY A 448 -2.24 14.15 22.11
C GLY A 448 -2.05 15.67 22.22
N SER A 449 -1.45 16.16 23.31
CA SER A 449 -1.15 17.59 23.49
C SER A 449 -0.11 18.10 22.48
N VAL A 450 0.92 17.31 22.21
CA VAL A 450 1.97 17.63 21.22
C VAL A 450 1.38 17.61 19.81
N ILE A 451 0.64 16.55 19.46
CA ILE A 451 -0.01 16.40 18.15
C ILE A 451 -0.92 17.60 17.88
N ARG A 452 -1.81 17.91 18.82
CA ARG A 452 -2.72 19.06 18.72
C ARG A 452 -1.97 20.38 18.56
N SER A 453 -0.97 20.63 19.41
CA SER A 453 -0.21 21.88 19.39
C SER A 453 0.52 22.08 18.05
N ARG A 454 1.16 21.05 17.50
CA ARG A 454 1.91 21.16 16.24
C ARG A 454 1.01 21.35 15.03
N PHE A 455 -0.16 20.71 15.00
CA PHE A 455 -1.16 20.96 13.97
C PHE A 455 -1.73 22.37 14.07
N LEU A 456 -2.10 22.84 15.26
CA LEU A 456 -2.59 24.22 15.46
C LEU A 456 -1.56 25.28 15.05
N GLN A 457 -0.26 25.03 15.26
CA GLN A 457 0.80 25.92 14.78
C GLN A 457 0.85 26.06 13.25
N ARG A 458 0.22 25.14 12.53
CA ARG A 458 0.05 25.17 11.08
C ARG A 458 -1.38 25.52 10.65
N GLY A 459 -2.20 26.02 11.57
CA GLY A 459 -3.61 26.33 11.30
C GLY A 459 -4.49 25.11 11.09
N ILE A 460 -3.97 23.90 11.27
CA ILE A 460 -4.73 22.65 11.16
C ILE A 460 -5.38 22.39 12.52
N ASP A 461 -6.67 22.72 12.63
CA ASP A 461 -7.45 22.47 13.86
C ASP A 461 -8.13 21.09 13.78
N PRO A 462 -7.70 20.10 14.60
CA PRO A 462 -8.31 18.77 14.60
C PRO A 462 -9.79 18.76 15.00
N ASP A 463 -10.26 19.80 15.70
CA ASP A 463 -11.65 19.91 16.15
C ASP A 463 -12.54 20.62 15.11
N LEU A 464 -11.93 21.18 14.07
CA LEU A 464 -12.68 21.82 13.00
C LEU A 464 -13.52 20.78 12.23
N VAL A 465 -14.81 20.86 12.40
CA VAL A 465 -15.77 20.08 11.59
C VAL A 465 -15.98 20.87 10.29
N VAL A 466 -15.26 20.51 9.25
CA VAL A 466 -15.53 21.03 7.91
C VAL A 466 -16.82 20.36 7.43
N VAL A 467 -17.92 21.09 7.54
CA VAL A 467 -19.15 20.71 6.87
C VAL A 467 -18.94 21.07 5.40
N SER A 468 -18.46 20.13 4.60
CA SER A 468 -18.33 20.34 3.17
C SER A 468 -19.74 20.60 2.62
N ALA A 469 -19.89 21.71 1.87
CA ALA A 469 -21.11 22.04 1.16
C ALA A 469 -21.30 21.21 -0.13
N SER A 470 -20.65 20.07 -0.26
CA SER A 470 -21.02 19.07 -1.26
C SER A 470 -22.35 18.47 -0.83
N PRO A 471 -23.30 18.20 -1.75
CA PRO A 471 -24.53 17.55 -1.40
C PRO A 471 -24.18 16.26 -0.69
N ALA A 472 -24.45 16.23 0.61
CA ALA A 472 -24.15 15.09 1.47
C ALA A 472 -24.85 13.87 0.88
N TYR A 473 -24.08 12.90 0.40
CA TYR A 473 -24.55 11.53 0.44
C TYR A 473 -24.87 11.29 1.92
N GLN A 474 -26.14 11.22 2.23
CA GLN A 474 -26.61 10.93 3.58
C GLN A 474 -26.09 9.53 3.87
N GLN A 475 -24.95 9.43 4.60
CA GLN A 475 -24.50 8.14 5.10
C GLN A 475 -25.55 7.70 6.10
N ASP A 476 -26.24 6.62 5.78
CA ASP A 476 -27.27 6.05 6.65
C ASP A 476 -26.70 5.68 8.01
N PHE A 477 -25.39 5.43 8.07
CA PHE A 477 -24.68 5.09 9.30
C PHE A 477 -23.41 5.90 9.46
N SER A 478 -23.16 6.37 10.68
CA SER A 478 -21.89 7.00 11.06
C SER A 478 -21.43 6.49 12.42
N LEU A 479 -20.11 6.28 12.55
CA LEU A 479 -19.46 5.84 13.77
C LEU A 479 -18.76 7.04 14.43
N PHE A 480 -18.90 7.17 15.75
CA PHE A 480 -18.18 8.16 16.54
C PHE A 480 -17.86 7.61 17.93
N TYR A 481 -16.99 8.30 18.66
CA TYR A 481 -16.56 7.90 19.99
C TYR A 481 -17.03 8.94 21.01
N GLY A 482 -17.61 8.48 22.08
CA GLY A 482 -17.99 9.33 23.22
C GLY A 482 -16.77 9.73 24.08
N GLU A 483 -16.99 10.59 25.07
CA GLU A 483 -15.94 11.13 25.96
C GLU A 483 -15.10 10.04 26.66
N ASN A 484 -15.65 8.85 26.84
CA ASN A 484 -14.97 7.71 27.47
C ASN A 484 -14.29 6.77 26.45
N GLY A 485 -14.14 7.19 25.18
CA GLY A 485 -13.59 6.34 24.12
C GLY A 485 -14.49 5.17 23.70
N ARG A 486 -15.75 5.14 24.15
CA ARG A 486 -16.72 4.12 23.74
C ARG A 486 -17.25 4.42 22.35
N PRO A 487 -17.37 3.42 21.48
CA PRO A 487 -17.89 3.60 20.15
C PRO A 487 -19.42 3.68 20.14
N PHE A 488 -19.95 4.64 19.39
CA PHE A 488 -21.36 4.83 19.13
C PHE A 488 -21.64 4.79 17.64
N LEU A 489 -22.71 4.10 17.27
CA LEU A 489 -23.22 4.06 15.91
C LEU A 489 -24.46 4.96 15.83
N ARG A 490 -24.45 5.89 14.87
CA ARG A 490 -25.64 6.66 14.51
C ARG A 490 -26.24 6.08 13.25
N ASN A 491 -27.51 5.70 13.32
CA ASN A 491 -28.32 5.26 12.20
C ASN A 491 -29.27 6.40 11.78
N ASN A 492 -29.02 6.99 10.62
CA ASN A 492 -29.84 8.06 10.04
C ASN A 492 -30.80 7.53 8.95
N SER A 493 -30.85 6.22 8.70
CA SER A 493 -31.67 5.63 7.64
C SER A 493 -33.18 5.69 7.91
N GLY A 494 -33.57 6.02 9.15
CA GLY A 494 -34.97 5.99 9.61
C GLY A 494 -35.54 4.59 9.78
N ARG A 495 -34.74 3.53 9.62
CA ARG A 495 -35.13 2.11 9.72
C ARG A 495 -34.18 1.37 10.65
N SER A 496 -34.69 0.33 11.30
CA SER A 496 -33.83 -0.63 11.98
C SER A 496 -33.00 -1.45 10.96
N SER A 497 -31.74 -1.67 11.28
CA SER A 497 -30.81 -2.41 10.39
C SER A 497 -29.97 -3.39 11.20
N LEU A 498 -29.78 -4.58 10.65
CA LEU A 498 -28.89 -5.58 11.26
C LEU A 498 -27.43 -5.20 10.98
N ILE A 499 -26.65 -5.11 12.05
CA ILE A 499 -25.23 -4.79 11.99
C ILE A 499 -24.44 -6.03 12.40
N GLU A 500 -23.44 -6.36 11.61
CA GLU A 500 -22.47 -7.42 11.92
C GLU A 500 -21.13 -6.81 12.28
N LEU A 501 -20.62 -7.14 13.46
CA LEU A 501 -19.30 -6.75 13.93
C LEU A 501 -18.31 -7.86 13.62
N MET A 502 -17.28 -7.54 12.82
CA MET A 502 -16.27 -8.50 12.35
C MET A 502 -14.88 -8.07 12.80
N ASP A 503 -13.99 -9.03 13.01
CA ASP A 503 -12.55 -8.79 13.16
C ASP A 503 -11.84 -8.58 11.80
N VAL A 504 -10.55 -8.29 11.84
CA VAL A 504 -9.70 -8.08 10.64
C VAL A 504 -9.57 -9.32 9.75
N GLN A 505 -9.93 -10.50 10.25
CA GLN A 505 -9.97 -11.74 9.47
C GLN A 505 -11.37 -12.02 8.88
N GLY A 506 -12.31 -11.08 9.04
CA GLY A 506 -13.69 -11.21 8.55
C GLY A 506 -14.57 -12.15 9.38
N ARG A 507 -14.10 -12.58 10.57
CA ARG A 507 -14.91 -13.43 11.46
C ARG A 507 -15.92 -12.59 12.21
N SER A 508 -17.20 -13.02 12.19
CA SER A 508 -18.27 -12.39 12.95
C SER A 508 -18.01 -12.52 14.46
N ARG A 509 -18.00 -11.40 15.15
CA ARG A 509 -17.79 -11.31 16.60
C ARG A 509 -19.08 -10.99 17.36
N ALA A 510 -19.97 -10.24 16.74
CA ALA A 510 -21.31 -9.94 17.27
C ALA A 510 -22.26 -9.56 16.12
N ARG A 511 -23.56 -9.72 16.35
CA ARG A 511 -24.64 -9.16 15.52
C ARG A 511 -25.62 -8.44 16.42
N PHE A 512 -26.05 -7.25 16.01
CA PHE A 512 -27.02 -6.45 16.77
C PHE A 512 -27.87 -5.62 15.82
N SER A 513 -29.06 -5.25 16.29
CA SER A 513 -29.95 -4.35 15.56
C SER A 513 -29.58 -2.90 15.89
N ALA A 514 -29.45 -2.07 14.89
CA ALA A 514 -29.26 -0.64 15.02
C ALA A 514 -30.57 0.07 14.70
N GLU A 515 -31.29 0.51 15.77
CA GLU A 515 -32.47 1.35 15.64
C GLU A 515 -32.10 2.74 15.09
N SER A 516 -33.10 3.47 14.57
CA SER A 516 -32.88 4.87 14.15
C SER A 516 -32.44 5.71 15.34
N GLY A 517 -31.39 6.51 15.15
CA GLY A 517 -30.76 7.33 16.18
C GLY A 517 -29.37 6.86 16.57
N VAL A 518 -29.00 7.09 17.84
CA VAL A 518 -27.64 6.81 18.36
C VAL A 518 -27.69 5.68 19.38
N GLN A 519 -26.81 4.70 19.22
CA GLN A 519 -26.66 3.62 20.21
C GLN A 519 -25.19 3.25 20.41
N GLU A 520 -24.83 2.72 21.56
CA GLU A 520 -23.48 2.21 21.85
C GLU A 520 -23.24 0.90 21.10
N VAL A 521 -22.07 0.76 20.50
CA VAL A 521 -21.65 -0.48 19.82
C VAL A 521 -21.25 -1.51 20.87
N PRO A 522 -21.75 -2.75 20.80
CA PRO A 522 -21.49 -3.78 21.83
C PRO A 522 -20.08 -4.36 21.69
N VAL A 523 -19.07 -3.65 22.18
CA VAL A 523 -17.66 -4.06 22.13
C VAL A 523 -17.14 -4.72 23.41
N LYS A 524 -17.99 -4.90 24.41
CA LYS A 524 -17.62 -5.48 25.71
C LYS A 524 -17.05 -6.89 25.54
N GLY A 525 -15.84 -7.12 26.06
CA GLY A 525 -15.17 -8.42 25.98
C GLY A 525 -14.39 -8.66 24.68
N LEU A 526 -14.36 -7.70 23.76
CA LEU A 526 -13.49 -7.77 22.60
C LEU A 526 -12.09 -7.27 22.96
N PRO A 527 -11.02 -7.93 22.47
CA PRO A 527 -9.66 -7.40 22.56
C PRO A 527 -9.54 -6.02 21.91
N ALA A 528 -8.61 -5.18 22.38
CA ALA A 528 -8.28 -3.96 21.68
C ALA A 528 -7.77 -4.27 20.27
N GLY A 529 -8.23 -3.52 19.27
CA GLY A 529 -7.89 -3.76 17.88
C GLY A 529 -8.86 -3.16 16.89
N LEU A 530 -8.55 -3.36 15.61
CA LEU A 530 -9.41 -2.92 14.51
C LEU A 530 -10.50 -3.95 14.24
N TYR A 531 -11.72 -3.45 14.09
CA TYR A 531 -12.92 -4.22 13.75
C TYR A 531 -13.69 -3.51 12.63
N PHE A 532 -14.69 -4.21 12.08
CA PHE A 532 -15.55 -3.69 11.05
C PHE A 532 -17.01 -3.88 11.44
N LEU A 533 -17.81 -2.81 11.29
CA LEU A 533 -19.26 -2.86 11.39
C LEU A 533 -19.84 -2.93 9.99
N LYS A 534 -20.37 -4.07 9.63
CA LYS A 534 -20.97 -4.31 8.32
C LYS A 534 -22.49 -4.11 8.43
N THR A 535 -23.02 -3.25 7.58
CA THR A 535 -24.44 -3.08 7.30
C THR A 535 -24.78 -3.68 5.94
N GLU A 536 -26.04 -3.63 5.51
CA GLU A 536 -26.42 -4.03 4.15
C GLU A 536 -25.80 -3.12 3.06
N GLN A 537 -25.50 -1.87 3.40
CA GLN A 537 -25.12 -0.84 2.43
C GLN A 537 -23.66 -0.37 2.56
N GLN A 538 -23.07 -0.51 3.75
CA GLN A 538 -21.72 0.02 4.00
C GLN A 538 -20.99 -0.79 5.08
N THR A 539 -19.65 -0.62 5.10
CA THR A 539 -18.81 -1.16 6.17
C THR A 539 -18.08 0.01 6.84
N LEU A 540 -18.26 0.13 8.16
CA LEU A 540 -17.60 1.13 8.99
C LEU A 540 -16.43 0.47 9.73
N ARG A 541 -15.36 1.22 9.92
CA ARG A 541 -14.20 0.76 10.71
C ARG A 541 -14.36 1.18 12.16
N LEU A 542 -14.13 0.25 13.06
CA LEU A 542 -14.24 0.43 14.49
C LEU A 542 -12.92 0.09 15.17
N LEU A 543 -12.35 1.03 15.91
CA LEU A 543 -11.21 0.78 16.78
C LEU A 543 -11.70 0.51 18.20
N VAL A 544 -11.51 -0.72 18.69
CA VAL A 544 -11.82 -1.09 20.07
C VAL A 544 -10.60 -0.79 20.93
N GLN A 545 -10.81 0.01 21.97
CA GLN A 545 -9.80 0.35 22.96
C GLN A 545 -9.88 -0.58 24.16
N ASN A 546 -8.77 -0.81 24.87
CA ASN A 546 -8.82 -1.50 26.16
C ASN A 546 -9.72 -0.70 27.12
N PRO A 547 -10.70 -1.32 27.78
CA PRO A 547 -11.44 -0.63 28.83
C PRO A 547 -10.46 -0.23 29.94
N ARG A 548 -10.56 1.03 30.34
CA ARG A 548 -9.89 1.54 31.56
C ARG A 548 -10.47 0.88 32.81
#